data_8d9d6a6d339fb1416bf47d8fe7812deb
#
_entry.id   8d9d6a6d339fb1416bf47d8fe7812deb
#
_cell.length_a   1.000
_cell.length_b   1.000
_cell.length_c   1.000
_cell.angle_alpha   90.00
_cell.angle_beta   90.00
_cell.angle_gamma   90.00
#
_symmetry.space_group_name_H-M   'P 1'
#
loop_
_entity.id
_entity.type
_entity.pdbx_description
1 polymer ?
#
loop_
_entity_poly.entity_id
_entity_poly.type
_entity_poly.pdbx_seq_one_letter_code
_entity_poly.pdbx_strand_id
1 'polypeptide(L)'
;MNRKPYGITHGRFGWWFSAGVLCVLAIGVASAKVSADTTGDAGLLDNLYRQQSFRTSRTSSTAPDLNSNGDARSIEPGGTLVLAELDGPAIITHIWFTVGSADPFYGRSLVLRMYWDGAEKPSVETPLGDFFGLGNAAMVSYESIPVTVASWGRSLNCFWRMPFRKSAKITVTNESTEYETDSFYYHINWQRHDTLPTDTMYFHARYRQAMPAQPGDYVFLETTGRGNYVGTVYSVQMVELGWFGEGDDRFYIDGEAVPSIQGTGTEEYFGDAWGFRQYYAPFFGAPVWEGYFPGDRGSAYRWHLMNPVAFTKSLKVAIEHRGSVFTDQGQHLGQFFERPDWLSSVAFWYQTPTITFDEPIPPREKRIAPYKVFSVADLDIRATPEAGLMKAPEGLTYMPGKPDAQVEVDFSVEKQGRYQVSAFVYHSVFGSLYQPFLDGTPLGKELDLCIAGADPVWVNFDLHDLEAGKHTLRFEGRGASPKQRSMAPPGYGFGLNYLLLLRLEDMQGYRQVLREKTGS
;
A
#
# COMPACT_ATOMS: atom_id res chain seq x y z
N MET A 1 12.73 6.48 59.71
CA MET A 1 12.77 5.64 60.93
C MET A 1 12.86 4.19 60.54
N ASN A 2 13.93 3.59 61.05
CA ASN A 2 14.26 2.17 61.19
C ASN A 2 14.29 1.23 60.00
N ARG A 3 15.54 1.02 59.60
CA ARG A 3 16.08 -0.19 58.98
C ARG A 3 16.09 -1.38 59.96
N LYS A 4 15.98 -2.62 59.48
CA LYS A 4 16.83 -3.76 59.91
C LYS A 4 16.94 -4.84 58.84
N PRO A 5 18.12 -5.47 58.71
CA PRO A 5 18.48 -6.49 57.71
C PRO A 5 18.44 -7.92 58.31
N TYR A 6 18.34 -8.94 57.43
CA TYR A 6 18.66 -10.34 57.73
C TYR A 6 19.57 -10.83 56.59
N GLY A 7 20.70 -11.37 56.79
CA GLY A 7 21.29 -12.31 57.73
C GLY A 7 21.71 -13.57 56.93
N ILE A 8 23.02 -13.62 56.57
CA ILE A 8 23.66 -14.74 55.83
C ILE A 8 23.94 -15.85 56.85
N THR A 9 23.64 -17.14 56.51
CA THR A 9 24.23 -18.28 57.19
C THR A 9 24.84 -19.24 56.18
N HIS A 10 26.15 -19.44 56.33
CA HIS A 10 26.96 -20.47 55.72
C HIS A 10 26.72 -21.83 56.43
N GLY A 11 26.57 -22.90 55.61
CA GLY A 11 26.65 -24.28 56.09
C GLY A 11 27.64 -25.10 55.27
N ARG A 12 28.80 -25.41 55.85
CA ARG A 12 29.78 -26.38 55.36
C ARG A 12 29.39 -27.77 55.84
N PHE A 13 29.63 -28.81 54.98
CA PHE A 13 29.98 -30.22 55.31
C PHE A 13 29.95 -30.97 53.97
N GLY A 14 30.86 -31.83 53.54
CA GLY A 14 31.84 -32.64 54.19
C GLY A 14 32.15 -33.78 53.20
N TRP A 15 33.39 -34.01 52.90
CA TRP A 15 33.91 -35.02 51.98
C TRP A 15 33.66 -36.45 52.45
N TRP A 16 33.27 -37.36 51.54
CA TRP A 16 33.56 -38.80 51.69
C TRP A 16 34.02 -39.36 50.34
N PHE A 17 35.27 -39.92 50.34
CA PHE A 17 35.84 -40.73 49.30
C PHE A 17 35.29 -42.15 49.43
N SER A 18 34.94 -42.81 48.34
CA SER A 18 34.94 -44.27 48.23
C SER A 18 35.37 -44.71 46.85
N ALA A 19 36.45 -45.43 46.78
CA ALA A 19 37.00 -46.09 45.62
C ALA A 19 36.19 -47.31 45.25
N GLY A 20 36.02 -47.62 43.97
CA GLY A 20 35.41 -48.87 43.55
C GLY A 20 35.33 -49.11 42.05
N VAL A 21 36.32 -49.84 41.53
CA VAL A 21 36.26 -50.82 40.44
C VAL A 21 36.01 -50.30 39.00
N LEU A 22 37.11 -50.33 38.20
CA LEU A 22 37.13 -50.37 36.75
C LEU A 22 36.41 -51.57 36.17
N CYS A 23 35.38 -51.41 35.38
CA CYS A 23 34.93 -52.31 34.32
C CYS A 23 35.03 -51.62 33.00
N VAL A 24 36.00 -51.98 32.17
CA VAL A 24 36.14 -51.53 30.78
C VAL A 24 35.18 -52.36 29.94
N LEU A 25 34.10 -51.77 29.53
CA LEU A 25 33.24 -52.25 28.45
C LEU A 25 33.47 -51.31 27.25
N ALA A 26 34.17 -51.79 26.23
CA ALA A 26 34.30 -51.14 24.94
C ALA A 26 32.95 -51.21 24.23
N ILE A 27 32.16 -50.15 24.33
CA ILE A 27 30.99 -49.93 23.48
C ILE A 27 31.48 -49.03 22.33
N GLY A 28 31.47 -49.59 21.12
CA GLY A 28 31.72 -48.83 19.89
C GLY A 28 30.70 -47.69 19.75
N VAL A 29 31.15 -46.47 19.98
CA VAL A 29 30.37 -45.27 19.68
C VAL A 29 30.40 -45.07 18.17
N ALA A 30 29.35 -45.55 17.49
CA ALA A 30 29.02 -45.05 16.17
C ALA A 30 28.75 -43.54 16.33
N SER A 31 29.69 -42.73 15.89
CA SER A 31 29.50 -41.27 15.77
C SER A 31 28.40 -41.02 14.73
N ALA A 32 27.15 -41.08 15.15
CA ALA A 32 26.11 -40.43 14.41
C ALA A 32 26.47 -38.92 14.40
N LYS A 33 26.94 -38.41 13.27
CA LYS A 33 26.95 -36.98 13.02
C LYS A 33 25.51 -36.56 13.12
N VAL A 34 25.08 -36.10 14.28
CA VAL A 34 23.92 -35.24 14.41
C VAL A 34 24.33 -33.97 13.70
N SER A 35 23.96 -33.89 12.45
CA SER A 35 23.88 -32.60 11.76
C SER A 35 22.86 -31.80 12.56
N ALA A 36 23.36 -30.96 13.45
CA ALA A 36 22.53 -29.92 14.05
C ALA A 36 22.18 -28.96 12.92
N ASP A 37 21.08 -29.30 12.27
CA ASP A 37 20.40 -28.35 11.37
C ASP A 37 19.78 -27.29 12.28
N THR A 38 20.61 -26.34 12.74
CA THR A 38 20.18 -25.16 13.46
C THR A 38 19.59 -24.17 12.47
N THR A 39 18.49 -24.54 11.82
CA THR A 39 17.62 -23.61 11.08
C THR A 39 16.55 -23.02 12.01
N GLY A 40 16.80 -22.98 13.31
CA GLY A 40 15.99 -22.25 14.27
C GLY A 40 16.44 -20.80 14.36
N ASP A 41 15.56 -19.85 14.05
CA ASP A 41 15.56 -18.44 14.43
C ASP A 41 16.90 -17.67 14.33
N ALA A 42 17.61 -17.80 13.22
CA ALA A 42 18.70 -16.87 12.94
C ALA A 42 18.10 -15.49 12.62
N GLY A 43 18.40 -14.49 13.40
CA GLY A 43 18.02 -13.10 13.14
C GLY A 43 18.52 -12.64 11.76
N LEU A 44 17.95 -11.57 11.23
CA LEU A 44 18.26 -11.03 9.88
C LEU A 44 19.76 -10.87 9.62
N LEU A 45 20.59 -10.69 10.65
CA LEU A 45 22.02 -10.44 10.56
C LEU A 45 22.89 -11.65 10.89
N ASP A 46 22.33 -12.73 11.48
CA ASP A 46 23.11 -13.80 12.11
C ASP A 46 23.93 -14.68 11.16
N ASN A 47 23.59 -14.69 9.87
CA ASN A 47 24.28 -15.52 8.87
C ASN A 47 25.08 -14.71 7.84
N LEU A 48 25.14 -13.37 7.96
CA LEU A 48 25.80 -12.54 6.96
C LEU A 48 27.32 -12.75 6.88
N TYR A 49 27.95 -13.13 7.98
CA TYR A 49 29.39 -13.41 8.07
C TYR A 49 29.78 -14.82 7.64
N ARG A 50 28.81 -15.68 7.31
CA ARG A 50 29.06 -17.06 6.85
C ARG A 50 29.09 -17.10 5.32
N GLN A 51 29.91 -18.01 4.77
CA GLN A 51 29.89 -18.30 3.35
C GLN A 51 28.50 -18.84 2.94
N GLN A 52 27.94 -18.24 1.90
CA GLN A 52 26.63 -18.61 1.37
C GLN A 52 26.79 -19.64 0.23
N SER A 53 25.82 -20.54 0.10
CA SER A 53 25.79 -21.61 -0.91
C SER A 53 25.02 -21.22 -2.19
N PHE A 54 24.64 -19.95 -2.35
CA PHE A 54 23.90 -19.47 -3.51
C PHE A 54 24.73 -18.44 -4.31
N ARG A 55 24.37 -18.26 -5.58
CA ARG A 55 24.89 -17.20 -6.44
C ARG A 55 23.87 -16.07 -6.52
N THR A 56 24.24 -14.86 -6.14
CA THR A 56 23.43 -13.65 -6.28
C THR A 56 23.43 -13.15 -7.71
N SER A 57 22.26 -12.72 -8.19
CA SER A 57 22.04 -12.13 -9.50
C SER A 57 21.02 -11.00 -9.43
N ARG A 58 21.00 -10.16 -10.47
CA ARG A 58 20.02 -9.09 -10.64
C ARG A 58 19.56 -9.04 -12.10
N THR A 59 18.27 -8.86 -12.29
CA THR A 59 17.65 -8.40 -13.53
C THR A 59 17.15 -6.98 -13.31
N SER A 60 17.38 -6.07 -14.25
CA SER A 60 17.01 -4.67 -14.09
C SER A 60 16.71 -4.01 -15.43
N SER A 61 16.16 -2.80 -15.37
CA SER A 61 15.95 -1.94 -16.53
C SER A 61 17.22 -1.28 -17.08
N THR A 62 18.40 -1.61 -16.54
CA THR A 62 19.68 -1.00 -16.98
C THR A 62 19.88 -1.11 -18.48
N ALA A 63 20.48 -0.07 -19.07
CA ALA A 63 20.88 -0.10 -20.47
C ALA A 63 21.95 -1.18 -20.71
N PRO A 64 21.94 -1.88 -21.87
CA PRO A 64 22.99 -2.84 -22.23
C PRO A 64 24.38 -2.20 -22.32
N ASP A 65 24.45 -0.95 -22.78
CA ASP A 65 25.68 -0.16 -22.81
C ASP A 65 25.92 0.48 -21.45
N LEU A 66 27.02 0.09 -20.79
CA LEU A 66 27.42 0.59 -19.46
C LEU A 66 27.71 2.11 -19.42
N ASN A 67 27.89 2.75 -20.57
CA ASN A 67 28.11 4.19 -20.69
C ASN A 67 26.82 4.96 -21.04
N SER A 68 25.69 4.28 -21.15
CA SER A 68 24.39 4.87 -21.45
C SER A 68 23.57 5.05 -20.17
N ASN A 69 22.72 6.09 -20.15
CA ASN A 69 21.69 6.33 -19.15
C ASN A 69 20.29 5.96 -19.67
N GLY A 70 20.17 5.14 -20.74
CA GLY A 70 18.91 4.70 -21.34
C GLY A 70 18.21 3.60 -20.53
N ASP A 71 17.98 3.82 -19.24
CA ASP A 71 17.48 2.81 -18.28
C ASP A 71 15.96 2.78 -18.18
N ALA A 72 15.27 3.79 -18.71
CA ALA A 72 13.82 3.83 -18.72
C ALA A 72 13.23 2.79 -19.68
N ARG A 73 12.09 2.21 -19.31
CA ARG A 73 11.25 1.37 -20.17
C ARG A 73 9.87 1.97 -20.21
N SER A 74 9.36 2.24 -21.40
CA SER A 74 7.97 2.67 -21.57
C SER A 74 7.03 1.48 -21.66
N ILE A 75 5.75 1.73 -21.32
CA ILE A 75 4.68 0.75 -21.46
C ILE A 75 3.48 1.47 -22.06
N GLU A 76 3.24 1.22 -23.34
CA GLU A 76 2.11 1.77 -24.09
C GLU A 76 0.76 1.38 -23.45
N PRO A 77 -0.31 2.14 -23.69
CA PRO A 77 -1.66 1.74 -23.31
C PRO A 77 -2.00 0.32 -23.82
N GLY A 78 -2.45 -0.55 -22.90
CA GLY A 78 -2.70 -1.97 -23.19
C GLY A 78 -1.45 -2.83 -23.34
N GLY A 79 -0.26 -2.24 -23.27
CA GLY A 79 1.03 -2.95 -23.43
C GLY A 79 1.44 -3.74 -22.18
N THR A 80 2.31 -4.73 -22.38
CA THR A 80 2.89 -5.54 -21.31
C THR A 80 4.41 -5.53 -21.40
N LEU A 81 5.06 -5.13 -20.32
CA LEU A 81 6.51 -5.21 -20.15
C LEU A 81 6.88 -6.48 -19.39
N VAL A 82 7.75 -7.31 -19.97
CA VAL A 82 8.38 -8.44 -19.29
C VAL A 82 9.60 -7.90 -18.52
N LEU A 83 9.51 -7.96 -17.19
CA LEU A 83 10.58 -7.48 -16.30
C LEU A 83 11.68 -8.52 -16.11
N ALA A 84 11.29 -9.79 -16.03
CA ALA A 84 12.23 -10.89 -15.82
C ALA A 84 11.69 -12.22 -16.34
N GLU A 85 12.60 -13.02 -16.90
CA GLU A 85 12.47 -14.45 -17.15
C GLU A 85 13.70 -15.12 -16.53
N LEU A 86 13.50 -15.92 -15.49
CA LEU A 86 14.56 -16.45 -14.63
C LEU A 86 14.55 -17.96 -14.62
N ASP A 87 15.73 -18.57 -14.70
CA ASP A 87 15.91 -20.01 -14.55
C ASP A 87 16.12 -20.39 -13.08
N GLY A 88 15.43 -21.45 -12.64
CA GLY A 88 15.54 -21.99 -11.29
C GLY A 88 16.47 -23.23 -11.18
N PRO A 89 16.59 -23.80 -9.99
CA PRO A 89 15.93 -23.37 -8.75
C PRO A 89 16.51 -22.08 -8.18
N ALA A 90 15.63 -21.15 -7.76
CA ALA A 90 16.08 -19.87 -7.26
C ALA A 90 15.04 -19.22 -6.31
N ILE A 91 15.43 -18.12 -5.66
CA ILE A 91 14.59 -17.32 -4.77
C ILE A 91 14.74 -15.84 -5.15
N ILE A 92 13.66 -15.15 -5.53
CA ILE A 92 13.65 -13.70 -5.61
C ILE A 92 13.69 -13.15 -4.19
N THR A 93 14.56 -12.18 -3.95
CA THR A 93 14.84 -11.70 -2.59
C THR A 93 14.53 -10.23 -2.37
N HIS A 94 14.47 -9.45 -3.46
CA HIS A 94 14.12 -8.04 -3.41
C HIS A 94 13.62 -7.60 -4.79
N ILE A 95 12.55 -6.83 -4.79
CA ILE A 95 12.03 -6.12 -5.96
C ILE A 95 11.99 -4.63 -5.62
N TRP A 96 12.51 -3.80 -6.52
CA TRP A 96 12.38 -2.36 -6.46
C TRP A 96 11.83 -1.84 -7.77
N PHE A 97 10.83 -0.94 -7.68
CA PHE A 97 10.25 -0.25 -8.82
C PHE A 97 10.15 1.24 -8.57
N THR A 98 10.22 2.02 -9.66
CA THR A 98 9.75 3.41 -9.71
C THR A 98 9.10 3.68 -11.05
N VAL A 99 8.08 4.54 -11.04
CA VAL A 99 7.19 4.78 -12.20
C VAL A 99 7.08 6.27 -12.46
N GLY A 100 7.26 6.66 -13.71
CA GLY A 100 6.86 7.95 -14.27
C GLY A 100 5.67 7.74 -15.22
N SER A 101 4.54 8.33 -14.91
CA SER A 101 3.33 8.28 -15.73
C SER A 101 2.48 9.52 -15.49
N ALA A 102 1.84 10.00 -16.55
CA ALA A 102 0.83 11.04 -16.47
C ALA A 102 -0.54 10.53 -15.96
N ASP A 103 -0.74 9.22 -15.78
CA ASP A 103 -1.95 8.67 -15.17
C ASP A 103 -1.95 8.94 -13.65
N PRO A 104 -2.86 9.77 -13.10
CA PRO A 104 -2.94 10.02 -11.66
C PRO A 104 -3.30 8.76 -10.86
N PHE A 105 -3.78 7.71 -11.54
CA PHE A 105 -4.17 6.43 -10.95
C PHE A 105 -3.27 5.27 -11.40
N TYR A 106 -2.03 5.53 -11.84
CA TYR A 106 -1.15 4.48 -12.36
C TYR A 106 -1.00 3.28 -11.41
N GLY A 107 -1.07 3.51 -10.09
CA GLY A 107 -1.04 2.44 -9.09
C GLY A 107 -2.16 1.41 -9.23
N ARG A 108 -3.30 1.80 -9.82
CA ARG A 108 -4.45 0.93 -10.15
C ARG A 108 -4.51 0.54 -11.62
N SER A 109 -3.86 1.30 -12.50
CA SER A 109 -3.80 1.02 -13.94
C SER A 109 -2.75 -0.02 -14.30
N LEU A 110 -1.61 -0.02 -13.61
CA LEU A 110 -0.55 -1.00 -13.80
C LEU A 110 -0.86 -2.28 -13.03
N VAL A 111 -0.77 -3.45 -13.70
CA VAL A 111 -1.03 -4.76 -13.09
C VAL A 111 0.24 -5.58 -13.08
N LEU A 112 0.68 -5.96 -11.87
CA LEU A 112 1.81 -6.86 -11.63
C LEU A 112 1.35 -8.31 -11.69
N ARG A 113 2.03 -9.14 -12.50
CA ARG A 113 1.78 -10.59 -12.58
C ARG A 113 3.10 -11.36 -12.44
N MET A 114 3.03 -12.49 -11.70
CA MET A 114 4.16 -13.41 -11.56
C MET A 114 3.70 -14.84 -11.79
N TYR A 115 4.54 -15.58 -12.50
CA TYR A 115 4.26 -16.94 -12.97
C TYR A 115 5.40 -17.85 -12.51
N TRP A 116 5.07 -19.00 -11.90
CA TRP A 116 6.03 -19.96 -11.40
C TRP A 116 6.08 -21.22 -12.27
N ASP A 117 7.31 -21.70 -12.52
CA ASP A 117 7.62 -23.01 -13.09
C ASP A 117 6.96 -23.31 -14.44
N GLY A 118 6.79 -22.29 -15.28
CA GLY A 118 6.22 -22.41 -16.62
C GLY A 118 4.68 -22.39 -16.66
N ALA A 119 4.02 -22.01 -15.56
CA ALA A 119 2.57 -21.85 -15.55
C ALA A 119 2.12 -20.77 -16.57
N GLU A 120 1.04 -21.04 -17.30
CA GLU A 120 0.46 -20.11 -18.26
C GLU A 120 -0.34 -18.97 -17.60
N LYS A 121 -0.85 -19.21 -16.39
CA LYS A 121 -1.63 -18.25 -15.59
C LYS A 121 -0.85 -17.81 -14.36
N PRO A 122 -1.06 -16.59 -13.86
CA PRO A 122 -0.28 -16.05 -12.75
C PRO A 122 -0.66 -16.66 -11.41
N SER A 123 0.31 -16.76 -10.52
CA SER A 123 0.13 -17.02 -9.07
C SER A 123 0.19 -15.73 -8.23
N VAL A 124 0.64 -14.63 -8.83
CA VAL A 124 0.53 -13.26 -8.29
C VAL A 124 -0.17 -12.42 -9.34
N GLU A 125 -1.28 -11.79 -8.96
CA GLU A 125 -1.99 -10.85 -9.84
C GLU A 125 -2.65 -9.75 -9.02
N THR A 126 -2.10 -8.55 -9.13
CA THR A 126 -2.52 -7.39 -8.32
C THR A 126 -2.31 -6.09 -9.10
N PRO A 127 -3.12 -5.04 -8.86
CA PRO A 127 -2.69 -3.69 -9.20
C PRO A 127 -1.38 -3.35 -8.50
N LEU A 128 -0.52 -2.59 -9.16
CA LEU A 128 0.84 -2.33 -8.68
C LEU A 128 0.83 -1.64 -7.31
N GLY A 129 0.04 -0.58 -7.15
CA GLY A 129 -0.06 0.15 -5.89
C GLY A 129 -0.57 -0.72 -4.74
N ASP A 130 -1.61 -1.52 -5.00
CA ASP A 130 -2.21 -2.39 -3.97
C ASP A 130 -1.24 -3.48 -3.49
N PHE A 131 -0.37 -4.02 -4.36
CA PHE A 131 0.69 -4.95 -3.97
C PHE A 131 1.66 -4.33 -2.95
N PHE A 132 1.93 -3.04 -3.10
CA PHE A 132 2.82 -2.29 -2.21
C PHE A 132 2.07 -1.56 -1.08
N GLY A 133 0.84 -1.93 -0.76
CA GLY A 133 0.06 -1.35 0.34
C GLY A 133 -0.52 0.05 0.07
N LEU A 134 -0.43 0.51 -1.18
CA LEU A 134 -0.95 1.80 -1.64
C LEU A 134 -2.31 1.61 -2.33
N GLY A 135 -3.33 1.21 -1.56
CA GLY A 135 -4.68 1.05 -2.09
C GLY A 135 -5.29 2.38 -2.57
N ASN A 136 -6.32 2.27 -3.44
CA ASN A 136 -7.00 3.42 -4.03
C ASN A 136 -6.05 4.38 -4.78
N ALA A 137 -4.98 3.84 -5.37
CA ALA A 137 -3.92 4.59 -6.06
C ALA A 137 -3.31 5.71 -5.21
N ALA A 138 -3.29 5.56 -3.90
CA ALA A 138 -2.67 6.54 -3.01
C ALA A 138 -1.16 6.62 -3.23
N MET A 139 -0.59 7.80 -2.97
CA MET A 139 0.83 8.07 -3.08
C MET A 139 1.34 8.57 -1.74
N VAL A 140 1.81 7.65 -0.88
CA VAL A 140 2.36 7.96 0.44
C VAL A 140 3.61 7.14 0.71
N SER A 141 4.49 7.64 1.59
CA SER A 141 5.64 6.88 2.06
C SER A 141 5.31 6.18 3.37
N TYR A 142 5.78 4.94 3.52
CA TYR A 142 5.71 4.19 4.79
C TYR A 142 6.77 3.11 4.84
N GLU A 143 7.04 2.60 6.04
CA GLU A 143 8.05 1.57 6.30
C GLU A 143 7.42 0.36 6.99
N SER A 144 7.68 -0.83 6.45
CA SER A 144 7.42 -2.11 7.09
C SER A 144 8.49 -3.11 6.69
N ILE A 145 8.51 -4.30 7.32
CA ILE A 145 9.57 -5.28 7.03
C ILE A 145 9.50 -5.81 5.60
N PRO A 146 8.35 -6.35 5.11
CA PRO A 146 8.34 -6.96 3.78
C PRO A 146 8.12 -5.97 2.65
N VAL A 147 7.59 -4.77 2.95
CA VAL A 147 7.27 -3.74 1.97
C VAL A 147 7.62 -2.36 2.52
N THR A 148 8.38 -1.59 1.77
CA THR A 148 8.72 -0.20 2.10
C THR A 148 8.47 0.68 0.89
N VAL A 149 7.81 1.80 1.11
CA VAL A 149 7.54 2.80 0.10
C VAL A 149 8.17 4.13 0.49
N ALA A 150 9.01 4.67 -0.39
CA ALA A 150 9.69 5.94 -0.18
C ALA A 150 9.33 6.95 -1.30
N SER A 151 9.93 8.14 -1.24
CA SER A 151 9.75 9.16 -2.28
C SER A 151 8.28 9.47 -2.58
N TRP A 152 7.48 9.68 -1.54
CA TRP A 152 6.06 10.05 -1.65
C TRP A 152 5.24 9.05 -2.51
N GLY A 153 5.46 7.75 -2.32
CA GLY A 153 4.73 6.71 -3.03
C GLY A 153 5.39 6.21 -4.33
N ARG A 154 6.54 6.75 -4.73
CA ARG A 154 7.19 6.43 -6.02
C ARG A 154 8.28 5.40 -5.97
N SER A 155 8.91 5.17 -4.82
CA SER A 155 9.94 4.13 -4.65
C SER A 155 9.35 2.93 -3.92
N LEU A 156 9.08 1.88 -4.68
CA LEU A 156 8.35 0.70 -4.23
C LEU A 156 9.34 -0.44 -3.96
N ASN A 157 9.45 -0.90 -2.72
CA ASN A 157 10.37 -1.97 -2.32
C ASN A 157 9.61 -3.16 -1.74
N CYS A 158 9.97 -4.36 -2.16
CA CYS A 158 9.41 -5.61 -1.67
C CYS A 158 10.54 -6.60 -1.33
N PHE A 159 10.48 -7.17 -0.13
CA PHE A 159 11.44 -8.15 0.40
C PHE A 159 10.82 -9.53 0.64
N TRP A 160 9.59 -9.77 0.21
CA TRP A 160 9.01 -11.11 0.23
C TRP A 160 9.92 -12.09 -0.50
N ARG A 161 10.23 -13.22 0.12
CA ARG A 161 11.00 -14.31 -0.52
C ARG A 161 10.08 -15.06 -1.48
N MET A 162 10.47 -15.18 -2.75
CA MET A 162 9.64 -15.81 -3.77
C MET A 162 10.42 -16.95 -4.43
N PRO A 163 10.37 -18.16 -3.85
CA PRO A 163 11.07 -19.32 -4.40
C PRO A 163 10.35 -19.91 -5.61
N PHE A 164 11.11 -20.46 -6.55
CA PHE A 164 10.64 -21.23 -7.70
C PHE A 164 11.65 -22.33 -8.06
N ARG A 165 11.16 -23.44 -8.62
CA ARG A 165 12.00 -24.63 -8.84
C ARG A 165 12.56 -24.72 -10.26
N LYS A 166 11.79 -24.26 -11.27
CA LYS A 166 12.18 -24.35 -12.69
C LYS A 166 12.38 -22.99 -13.31
N SER A 167 11.38 -22.12 -13.21
CA SER A 167 11.42 -20.79 -13.82
C SER A 167 10.50 -19.81 -13.12
N ALA A 168 10.80 -18.52 -13.28
CA ALA A 168 9.91 -17.44 -12.91
C ALA A 168 9.78 -16.45 -14.05
N LYS A 169 8.56 -15.95 -14.29
CA LYS A 169 8.29 -14.83 -15.20
C LYS A 169 7.57 -13.73 -14.43
N ILE A 170 8.02 -12.50 -14.61
CA ILE A 170 7.42 -11.30 -13.96
C ILE A 170 7.07 -10.30 -15.06
N THR A 171 5.84 -9.80 -15.04
CA THR A 171 5.34 -8.82 -16.00
C THR A 171 4.59 -7.68 -15.33
N VAL A 172 4.58 -6.51 -15.97
CA VAL A 172 3.67 -5.40 -15.67
C VAL A 172 2.90 -5.05 -16.94
N THR A 173 1.58 -5.00 -16.83
CA THR A 173 0.67 -4.60 -17.92
C THR A 173 0.09 -3.23 -17.60
N ASN A 174 0.15 -2.30 -18.55
CA ASN A 174 -0.55 -1.03 -18.47
C ASN A 174 -1.99 -1.21 -19.00
N GLU A 175 -2.98 -1.24 -18.11
CA GLU A 175 -4.39 -1.37 -18.47
C GLU A 175 -5.09 -0.01 -18.68
N SER A 176 -4.35 1.11 -18.66
CA SER A 176 -4.86 2.39 -19.14
C SER A 176 -5.14 2.32 -20.64
N THR A 177 -6.18 3.01 -21.09
CA THR A 177 -6.50 3.21 -22.51
C THR A 177 -6.02 4.55 -23.04
N GLU A 178 -5.59 5.45 -22.15
CA GLU A 178 -5.28 6.86 -22.46
C GLU A 178 -3.83 7.22 -22.16
N TYR A 179 -3.26 6.67 -21.08
CA TYR A 179 -1.97 7.10 -20.57
C TYR A 179 -0.88 6.05 -20.82
N GLU A 180 0.18 6.47 -21.46
CA GLU A 180 1.43 5.72 -21.49
C GLU A 180 2.09 5.77 -20.09
N THR A 181 2.85 4.75 -19.76
CA THR A 181 3.85 4.82 -18.69
C THR A 181 5.17 5.18 -19.36
N ASP A 182 5.58 6.44 -19.23
CA ASP A 182 6.77 6.99 -19.92
C ASP A 182 8.05 6.34 -19.43
N SER A 183 8.10 6.03 -18.13
CA SER A 183 9.31 5.53 -17.48
C SER A 183 8.99 4.50 -16.41
N PHE A 184 9.42 3.28 -16.63
CA PHE A 184 9.41 2.21 -15.64
C PHE A 184 10.83 1.75 -15.38
N TYR A 185 11.32 1.97 -14.16
CA TYR A 185 12.64 1.48 -13.74
C TYR A 185 12.46 0.38 -12.72
N TYR A 186 13.31 -0.67 -12.79
CA TYR A 186 13.21 -1.79 -11.87
C TYR A 186 14.54 -2.47 -11.57
N HIS A 187 14.61 -3.04 -10.37
CA HIS A 187 15.60 -4.03 -9.94
C HIS A 187 14.89 -5.25 -9.37
N ILE A 188 15.27 -6.44 -9.82
CA ILE A 188 14.84 -7.73 -9.28
C ILE A 188 16.09 -8.49 -8.87
N ASN A 189 16.34 -8.57 -7.56
CA ASN A 189 17.46 -9.33 -7.00
C ASN A 189 17.01 -10.75 -6.70
N TRP A 190 17.81 -11.72 -7.05
CA TRP A 190 17.50 -13.12 -6.84
C TRP A 190 18.75 -13.95 -6.54
N GLN A 191 18.55 -15.11 -5.91
CA GLN A 191 19.57 -16.06 -5.50
C GLN A 191 19.35 -17.38 -6.24
N ARG A 192 20.30 -17.80 -7.04
CA ARG A 192 20.31 -19.11 -7.68
C ARG A 192 20.88 -20.14 -6.70
N HIS A 193 20.17 -21.24 -6.53
CA HIS A 193 20.52 -22.37 -5.69
C HIS A 193 20.77 -23.62 -6.53
N ASP A 194 21.55 -24.57 -6.03
CA ASP A 194 21.68 -25.88 -6.68
C ASP A 194 20.40 -26.69 -6.50
N THR A 195 19.78 -26.59 -5.31
CA THR A 195 18.51 -27.23 -4.95
C THR A 195 17.75 -26.35 -3.96
N LEU A 196 16.42 -26.50 -3.90
CA LEU A 196 15.59 -25.96 -2.81
C LEU A 196 15.08 -27.12 -1.94
N PRO A 197 14.85 -26.90 -0.63
CA PRO A 197 14.21 -27.87 0.25
C PRO A 197 12.90 -28.40 -0.33
N THR A 198 12.58 -29.67 -0.05
CA THR A 198 11.38 -30.30 -0.62
C THR A 198 10.08 -29.69 -0.14
N ASP A 199 10.08 -29.10 1.05
CA ASP A 199 8.97 -28.41 1.71
C ASP A 199 8.86 -26.92 1.35
N THR A 200 9.72 -26.43 0.44
CA THR A 200 9.64 -25.04 -0.07
C THR A 200 8.32 -24.82 -0.79
N MET A 201 7.55 -23.83 -0.31
CA MET A 201 6.28 -23.40 -0.85
C MET A 201 6.44 -22.21 -1.81
N TYR A 202 5.46 -22.00 -2.69
CA TYR A 202 5.44 -20.87 -3.62
C TYR A 202 4.73 -19.67 -3.02
N PHE A 203 5.19 -18.48 -3.37
CA PHE A 203 4.58 -17.21 -2.99
C PHE A 203 3.36 -16.91 -3.89
N HIS A 204 2.30 -16.40 -3.28
CA HIS A 204 1.08 -15.97 -3.95
C HIS A 204 0.64 -14.60 -3.43
N ALA A 205 0.04 -13.82 -4.34
CA ALA A 205 -0.67 -12.59 -3.95
C ALA A 205 -1.88 -12.38 -4.89
N ARG A 206 -3.04 -12.10 -4.31
CA ARG A 206 -4.27 -11.93 -5.09
C ARG A 206 -5.06 -10.71 -4.66
N TYR A 207 -5.35 -9.85 -5.64
CA TYR A 207 -6.28 -8.74 -5.48
C TYR A 207 -7.73 -9.23 -5.52
N ARG A 208 -8.58 -8.66 -4.64
CA ARG A 208 -10.03 -8.81 -4.64
C ARG A 208 -10.69 -7.45 -4.40
N GLN A 209 -11.93 -7.30 -4.84
CA GLN A 209 -12.72 -6.11 -4.56
C GLN A 209 -14.22 -6.43 -4.40
N ALA A 210 -14.94 -5.53 -3.69
CA ALA A 210 -16.38 -5.41 -3.65
C ALA A 210 -16.72 -3.91 -3.68
N MET A 211 -17.25 -3.43 -4.79
CA MET A 211 -17.51 -2.00 -5.05
C MET A 211 -18.90 -1.83 -5.68
N PRO A 212 -19.97 -1.72 -4.87
CA PRO A 212 -20.00 -1.63 -3.40
C PRO A 212 -19.85 -2.99 -2.70
N ALA A 213 -19.54 -2.95 -1.40
CA ALA A 213 -19.59 -4.10 -0.51
C ALA A 213 -21.00 -4.67 -0.46
N GLN A 214 -21.09 -6.00 -0.38
CA GLN A 214 -22.34 -6.71 -0.24
C GLN A 214 -22.54 -7.13 1.23
N PRO A 215 -23.78 -7.32 1.70
CA PRO A 215 -24.03 -7.85 3.03
C PRO A 215 -23.31 -9.17 3.29
N GLY A 216 -22.79 -9.33 4.51
CA GLY A 216 -21.99 -10.47 4.93
C GLY A 216 -20.48 -10.21 4.91
N ASP A 217 -19.71 -11.28 5.13
CA ASP A 217 -18.26 -11.15 5.25
C ASP A 217 -17.59 -10.87 3.90
N TYR A 218 -16.67 -9.89 3.86
CA TYR A 218 -15.77 -9.67 2.74
C TYR A 218 -14.61 -10.68 2.81
N VAL A 219 -14.43 -11.48 1.77
CA VAL A 219 -13.42 -12.55 1.72
C VAL A 219 -12.10 -12.03 1.18
N PHE A 220 -11.04 -12.06 2.00
CA PHE A 220 -9.67 -11.78 1.57
C PHE A 220 -9.07 -12.94 0.76
N LEU A 221 -9.20 -14.16 1.28
CA LEU A 221 -8.67 -15.38 0.67
C LEU A 221 -9.61 -16.56 0.90
N GLU A 222 -9.76 -17.38 -0.14
CA GLU A 222 -10.26 -18.75 -0.04
C GLU A 222 -9.38 -19.62 -0.93
N THR A 223 -8.73 -20.64 -0.33
CA THR A 223 -7.78 -21.51 -1.01
C THR A 223 -7.78 -22.92 -0.44
N THR A 224 -7.31 -23.87 -1.26
CA THR A 224 -7.09 -25.26 -0.86
C THR A 224 -5.64 -25.65 -1.08
N GLY A 225 -5.10 -26.50 -0.20
CA GLY A 225 -3.70 -26.90 -0.20
C GLY A 225 -3.09 -26.83 1.18
N ARG A 226 -1.77 -26.79 1.25
CA ARG A 226 -1.03 -26.58 2.48
C ARG A 226 -0.24 -25.30 2.37
N GLY A 227 -0.28 -24.44 3.40
CA GLY A 227 0.41 -23.16 3.32
C GLY A 227 0.44 -22.37 4.61
N ASN A 228 0.94 -21.12 4.45
CA ASN A 228 1.00 -20.10 5.49
C ASN A 228 0.44 -18.79 4.93
N TYR A 229 -0.60 -18.27 5.52
CA TYR A 229 -1.06 -16.91 5.27
C TYR A 229 -0.13 -15.92 5.99
N VAL A 230 0.37 -14.94 5.25
CA VAL A 230 1.43 -14.05 5.75
C VAL A 230 1.07 -12.57 5.68
N GLY A 231 -0.07 -12.21 5.10
CA GLY A 231 -0.44 -10.80 5.13
C GLY A 231 -1.70 -10.42 4.37
N THR A 232 -2.19 -9.24 4.73
CA THR A 232 -3.33 -8.55 4.12
C THR A 232 -2.98 -7.10 3.87
N VAL A 233 -3.31 -6.59 2.69
CA VAL A 233 -3.58 -5.16 2.46
C VAL A 233 -5.09 -5.02 2.30
N TYR A 234 -5.69 -4.05 2.96
CA TYR A 234 -7.11 -3.76 2.89
C TYR A 234 -7.35 -2.28 2.67
N SER A 235 -8.20 -1.95 1.72
CA SER A 235 -8.47 -0.56 1.34
C SER A 235 -9.96 -0.31 1.25
N VAL A 236 -10.37 0.85 1.71
CA VAL A 236 -11.75 1.30 1.74
C VAL A 236 -11.84 2.67 1.10
N GLN A 237 -12.89 2.91 0.30
CA GLN A 237 -13.35 4.24 -0.05
C GLN A 237 -14.79 4.37 0.43
N MET A 238 -15.03 5.32 1.31
CA MET A 238 -16.29 5.41 2.05
C MET A 238 -17.42 6.01 1.22
N VAL A 239 -18.64 5.50 1.44
CA VAL A 239 -19.86 6.04 0.81
C VAL A 239 -20.89 6.52 1.84
N GLU A 240 -20.65 6.27 3.12
CA GLU A 240 -21.46 6.73 4.25
C GLU A 240 -20.61 7.59 5.19
N LEU A 241 -21.22 8.55 5.87
CA LEU A 241 -20.57 9.31 6.95
C LEU A 241 -20.48 8.44 8.21
N GLY A 242 -19.27 8.28 8.74
CA GLY A 242 -19.00 7.57 9.99
C GLY A 242 -17.94 6.47 9.88
N TRP A 243 -17.65 5.85 11.00
CA TRP A 243 -16.66 4.77 11.13
C TRP A 243 -17.17 3.46 10.51
N PHE A 244 -16.34 2.74 9.77
CA PHE A 244 -16.70 1.50 9.06
C PHE A 244 -16.19 0.21 9.70
N GLY A 245 -15.33 0.29 10.71
CA GLY A 245 -14.45 -0.82 11.11
C GLY A 245 -14.89 -1.56 12.37
N GLU A 246 -16.19 -1.71 12.64
CA GLU A 246 -16.72 -2.53 13.76
C GLU A 246 -16.71 -4.04 13.45
N GLY A 247 -16.27 -4.43 12.25
CA GLY A 247 -16.34 -5.82 11.79
C GLY A 247 -15.12 -6.65 12.15
N ASP A 248 -15.37 -7.88 12.64
CA ASP A 248 -14.37 -8.84 13.09
C ASP A 248 -13.66 -9.54 11.92
N ASP A 249 -12.36 -9.77 12.02
CA ASP A 249 -11.63 -10.70 11.16
C ASP A 249 -11.93 -12.15 11.56
N ARG A 250 -11.96 -13.05 10.56
CA ARG A 250 -12.31 -14.47 10.72
C ARG A 250 -11.42 -15.37 9.88
N PHE A 251 -10.79 -16.37 10.53
CA PHE A 251 -9.99 -17.37 9.85
C PHE A 251 -10.62 -18.77 10.08
N TYR A 252 -11.01 -19.40 8.97
CA TYR A 252 -11.52 -20.77 8.95
C TYR A 252 -10.41 -21.68 8.40
N ILE A 253 -9.81 -22.49 9.29
CA ILE A 253 -8.66 -23.33 8.97
C ILE A 253 -9.14 -24.76 8.71
N ASP A 254 -8.64 -25.36 7.62
CA ASP A 254 -8.81 -26.79 7.29
C ASP A 254 -10.27 -27.29 7.23
N GLY A 255 -11.20 -26.40 6.81
CA GLY A 255 -12.62 -26.72 6.64
C GLY A 255 -13.47 -26.52 7.89
N GLU A 256 -13.01 -25.74 8.85
CA GLU A 256 -13.78 -25.37 10.03
C GLU A 256 -15.13 -24.71 9.65
N ALA A 257 -16.17 -25.05 10.38
CA ALA A 257 -17.50 -24.42 10.25
C ALA A 257 -17.62 -23.14 11.09
N VAL A 258 -16.82 -23.02 12.14
CA VAL A 258 -16.69 -21.86 13.02
C VAL A 258 -15.23 -21.44 13.02
N PRO A 259 -14.91 -20.14 12.87
CA PRO A 259 -13.52 -19.72 12.79
C PRO A 259 -12.80 -19.98 14.10
N SER A 260 -11.60 -20.59 14.05
CA SER A 260 -10.74 -20.78 15.23
C SER A 260 -9.96 -19.53 15.60
N ILE A 261 -9.85 -18.56 14.70
CA ILE A 261 -9.28 -17.24 14.95
C ILE A 261 -10.36 -16.22 14.58
N GLN A 262 -10.72 -15.38 15.53
CA GLN A 262 -11.69 -14.30 15.36
C GLN A 262 -11.21 -13.06 16.12
N GLY A 263 -11.33 -11.90 15.49
CA GLY A 263 -11.00 -10.60 16.07
C GLY A 263 -12.14 -9.94 16.80
N THR A 264 -12.01 -8.64 17.01
CA THR A 264 -12.97 -7.79 17.74
C THR A 264 -13.32 -6.51 16.97
N GLY A 265 -12.64 -6.25 15.85
CA GLY A 265 -12.88 -5.11 14.99
C GLY A 265 -11.79 -4.99 13.92
N THR A 266 -12.07 -4.21 12.90
CA THR A 266 -11.16 -4.03 11.76
C THR A 266 -9.86 -3.32 12.16
N GLU A 267 -9.94 -2.25 12.98
CA GLU A 267 -8.73 -1.54 13.39
C GLU A 267 -7.82 -2.40 14.27
N GLU A 268 -8.39 -3.26 15.14
CA GLU A 268 -7.60 -4.17 15.97
C GLU A 268 -6.90 -5.23 15.12
N TYR A 269 -7.55 -5.73 14.06
CA TYR A 269 -6.88 -6.61 13.11
C TYR A 269 -5.66 -5.93 12.50
N PHE A 270 -5.76 -4.66 12.13
CA PHE A 270 -4.64 -3.88 11.58
C PHE A 270 -3.75 -3.22 12.63
N GLY A 271 -3.97 -3.52 13.93
CA GLY A 271 -3.09 -3.15 15.05
C GLY A 271 -3.26 -1.71 15.56
N ASP A 272 -4.37 -1.04 15.22
CA ASP A 272 -4.80 0.22 15.85
C ASP A 272 -5.88 -0.08 16.92
N ALA A 273 -6.48 0.94 17.50
CA ALA A 273 -7.55 0.87 18.48
C ALA A 273 -8.40 2.16 18.44
N TRP A 274 -9.71 2.03 18.65
CA TRP A 274 -10.64 3.17 18.66
C TRP A 274 -10.66 3.95 17.34
N GLY A 275 -10.67 3.24 16.21
CA GLY A 275 -10.61 3.77 14.87
C GLY A 275 -9.20 3.91 14.31
N PHE A 276 -9.08 4.24 13.02
CA PHE A 276 -7.80 4.44 12.35
C PHE A 276 -7.23 5.84 12.52
N ARG A 277 -5.89 5.89 12.50
CA ARG A 277 -5.05 7.08 12.31
C ARG A 277 -4.02 6.77 11.24
N GLN A 278 -3.44 7.78 10.63
CA GLN A 278 -2.30 7.55 9.75
C GLN A 278 -1.07 7.16 10.58
N TYR A 279 -0.60 5.93 10.42
CA TYR A 279 0.60 5.41 11.08
C TYR A 279 1.17 4.22 10.31
N TYR A 280 2.41 3.83 10.63
CA TYR A 280 3.03 2.61 10.12
C TYR A 280 4.01 2.02 11.14
N ALA A 281 4.14 0.70 11.12
CA ALA A 281 4.98 -0.10 11.99
C ALA A 281 5.54 -1.31 11.23
N PRO A 282 6.53 -2.05 11.76
CA PRO A 282 7.13 -3.17 11.06
C PRO A 282 6.17 -4.24 10.54
N PHE A 283 5.05 -4.48 11.21
CA PHE A 283 4.12 -5.58 10.92
C PHE A 283 2.70 -5.15 10.57
N PHE A 284 2.30 -3.92 10.85
CA PHE A 284 0.95 -3.41 10.64
C PHE A 284 0.95 -1.89 10.51
N GLY A 285 -0.12 -1.32 9.96
CA GLY A 285 -0.29 0.12 9.85
C GLY A 285 -1.43 0.51 8.92
N ALA A 286 -1.79 1.80 8.99
CA ALA A 286 -2.72 2.47 8.10
C ALA A 286 -2.03 3.69 7.45
N PRO A 287 -1.19 3.48 6.43
CA PRO A 287 -0.42 4.56 5.80
C PRO A 287 -1.30 5.56 5.06
N VAL A 288 -2.50 5.16 4.66
CA VAL A 288 -3.51 6.03 4.03
C VAL A 288 -4.71 6.11 4.94
N TRP A 289 -5.00 7.31 5.42
CA TRP A 289 -6.20 7.59 6.20
C TRP A 289 -6.60 9.05 6.01
N GLU A 290 -7.70 9.31 5.29
CA GLU A 290 -8.18 10.66 4.97
C GLU A 290 -9.25 11.15 5.95
N GLY A 291 -10.06 10.26 6.52
CA GLY A 291 -11.09 10.63 7.49
C GLY A 291 -12.31 9.70 7.47
N TYR A 292 -13.48 10.26 7.83
CA TYR A 292 -14.73 9.54 8.02
C TYR A 292 -15.86 9.98 7.09
N PHE A 293 -15.55 10.80 6.09
CA PHE A 293 -16.54 11.34 5.17
C PHE A 293 -16.69 10.47 3.91
N PRO A 294 -17.86 10.49 3.25
CA PRO A 294 -18.00 9.86 1.96
C PRO A 294 -16.97 10.38 0.97
N GLY A 295 -16.37 9.47 0.18
CA GLY A 295 -15.26 9.77 -0.71
C GLY A 295 -13.88 9.58 -0.08
N ASP A 296 -13.73 9.68 1.24
CA ASP A 296 -12.45 9.51 1.93
C ASP A 296 -11.91 8.08 1.75
N ARG A 297 -10.58 8.00 1.62
CA ARG A 297 -9.85 6.76 1.37
C ARG A 297 -9.11 6.31 2.61
N GLY A 298 -9.10 5.00 2.82
CA GLY A 298 -8.25 4.34 3.79
C GLY A 298 -7.52 3.16 3.15
N SER A 299 -6.29 2.90 3.59
CA SER A 299 -5.57 1.67 3.27
C SER A 299 -4.73 1.25 4.47
N ALA A 300 -4.87 0.00 4.88
CA ALA A 300 -4.16 -0.58 6.00
C ALA A 300 -3.48 -1.89 5.59
N TYR A 301 -2.43 -2.28 6.31
CA TYR A 301 -1.75 -3.55 6.10
C TYR A 301 -1.52 -4.29 7.43
N ARG A 302 -1.57 -5.63 7.35
CA ARG A 302 -1.15 -6.54 8.42
C ARG A 302 -0.23 -7.60 7.84
N TRP A 303 0.99 -7.74 8.39
CA TRP A 303 1.95 -8.78 8.03
C TRP A 303 2.07 -9.81 9.17
N HIS A 304 1.69 -11.05 8.90
CA HIS A 304 1.74 -12.15 9.86
C HIS A 304 3.13 -12.82 9.90
N LEU A 305 4.22 -12.02 9.98
CA LEU A 305 5.59 -12.53 9.92
C LEU A 305 5.98 -13.31 11.19
N MET A 306 5.52 -12.83 12.35
CA MET A 306 5.79 -13.46 13.64
C MET A 306 4.72 -14.48 14.05
N ASN A 307 3.57 -14.46 13.37
CA ASN A 307 2.41 -15.30 13.65
C ASN A 307 1.70 -15.74 12.36
N PRO A 308 2.40 -16.42 11.43
CA PRO A 308 1.78 -16.89 10.20
C PRO A 308 0.63 -17.84 10.51
N VAL A 309 -0.47 -17.74 9.75
CA VAL A 309 -1.61 -18.66 9.91
C VAL A 309 -1.39 -19.88 9.02
N ALA A 310 -0.99 -21.00 9.62
CA ALA A 310 -0.71 -22.23 8.91
C ALA A 310 -1.99 -23.02 8.64
N PHE A 311 -2.06 -23.65 7.47
CA PHE A 311 -3.15 -24.55 7.07
C PHE A 311 -2.60 -25.78 6.35
N THR A 312 -3.32 -26.91 6.43
CA THR A 312 -2.90 -28.18 5.84
C THR A 312 -3.84 -28.72 4.76
N LYS A 313 -5.06 -28.17 4.66
CA LYS A 313 -6.07 -28.57 3.67
C LYS A 313 -6.70 -27.37 2.97
N SER A 314 -7.09 -26.36 3.73
CA SER A 314 -7.75 -25.17 3.19
C SER A 314 -7.68 -24.00 4.17
N LEU A 315 -7.84 -22.80 3.64
CA LEU A 315 -7.96 -21.58 4.43
C LEU A 315 -8.98 -20.66 3.79
N LYS A 316 -9.91 -20.14 4.61
CA LYS A 316 -10.72 -18.98 4.28
C LYS A 316 -10.43 -17.87 5.28
N VAL A 317 -10.07 -16.68 4.78
CA VAL A 317 -9.86 -15.46 5.56
C VAL A 317 -10.88 -14.43 5.13
N ALA A 318 -11.62 -13.89 6.07
CA ALA A 318 -12.68 -12.93 5.80
C ALA A 318 -12.73 -11.87 6.90
N ILE A 319 -13.45 -10.79 6.65
CA ILE A 319 -13.73 -9.73 7.61
C ILE A 319 -15.18 -9.27 7.44
N GLU A 320 -15.87 -9.02 8.53
CA GLU A 320 -17.15 -8.31 8.49
C GLU A 320 -16.90 -6.85 8.05
N HIS A 321 -17.87 -6.26 7.37
CA HIS A 321 -17.81 -4.84 7.02
C HIS A 321 -19.03 -4.11 7.59
N ARG A 322 -18.89 -3.68 8.84
CA ARG A 322 -19.94 -3.01 9.61
C ARG A 322 -19.44 -1.72 10.23
N GLY A 323 -20.36 -0.80 10.46
CA GLY A 323 -20.00 0.44 11.11
C GLY A 323 -21.14 1.39 11.41
N SER A 324 -20.76 2.57 11.86
CA SER A 324 -21.68 3.65 12.20
C SER A 324 -22.13 4.43 10.98
N VAL A 325 -23.31 5.02 11.06
CA VAL A 325 -23.83 5.97 10.08
C VAL A 325 -24.39 7.19 10.79
N PHE A 326 -24.05 8.37 10.26
CA PHE A 326 -24.54 9.66 10.75
C PHE A 326 -25.30 10.43 9.68
N THR A 327 -26.22 11.28 10.09
CA THR A 327 -26.80 12.31 9.22
C THR A 327 -25.80 13.47 9.03
N ASP A 328 -26.03 14.35 8.06
CA ASP A 328 -25.20 15.56 7.85
C ASP A 328 -25.25 16.52 9.05
N GLN A 329 -26.28 16.44 9.88
CA GLN A 329 -26.43 17.22 11.12
C GLN A 329 -25.72 16.55 12.32
N GLY A 330 -24.99 15.44 12.10
CA GLY A 330 -24.25 14.73 13.13
C GLY A 330 -25.10 13.83 14.03
N GLN A 331 -26.34 13.53 13.66
CA GLN A 331 -27.15 12.57 14.41
C GLN A 331 -26.65 11.13 14.14
N HIS A 332 -26.28 10.42 15.19
CA HIS A 332 -25.87 9.02 15.14
C HIS A 332 -27.09 8.12 14.97
N LEU A 333 -27.14 7.30 13.90
CA LEU A 333 -28.24 6.42 13.58
C LEU A 333 -28.07 4.99 14.15
N GLY A 334 -26.83 4.58 14.39
CA GLY A 334 -26.43 3.27 14.89
C GLY A 334 -25.01 2.92 14.48
N GLN A 335 -24.43 1.85 15.05
CA GLN A 335 -23.01 1.53 15.01
C GLN A 335 -22.64 0.22 14.28
N PHE A 336 -23.62 -0.66 13.98
CA PHE A 336 -23.36 -1.99 13.40
C PHE A 336 -24.14 -2.23 12.10
N PHE A 337 -24.24 -1.20 11.25
CA PHE A 337 -24.85 -1.37 9.94
C PHE A 337 -23.90 -2.06 8.97
N GLU A 338 -24.42 -2.97 8.15
CA GLU A 338 -23.77 -3.41 6.93
C GLU A 338 -23.60 -2.19 6.01
N ARG A 339 -22.36 -1.81 5.67
CA ARG A 339 -22.07 -0.59 4.91
C ARG A 339 -21.67 -0.94 3.48
N PRO A 340 -22.22 -0.26 2.47
CA PRO A 340 -21.90 -0.52 1.06
C PRO A 340 -20.65 0.25 0.58
N ASP A 341 -19.65 0.43 1.44
CA ASP A 341 -18.39 1.07 1.06
C ASP A 341 -17.68 0.29 -0.05
N TRP A 342 -16.79 0.94 -0.75
CA TRP A 342 -16.00 0.32 -1.81
C TRP A 342 -14.74 -0.30 -1.21
N LEU A 343 -14.67 -1.63 -1.26
CA LEU A 343 -13.62 -2.43 -0.64
C LEU A 343 -12.68 -3.01 -1.67
N SER A 344 -11.40 -3.07 -1.33
CA SER A 344 -10.43 -3.88 -2.05
C SER A 344 -9.36 -4.42 -1.11
N SER A 345 -8.71 -5.51 -1.52
CA SER A 345 -7.67 -6.14 -0.71
C SER A 345 -6.65 -6.88 -1.57
N VAL A 346 -5.47 -7.10 -0.99
CA VAL A 346 -4.50 -8.10 -1.47
C VAL A 346 -4.19 -9.05 -0.33
N ALA A 347 -4.42 -10.33 -0.56
CA ALA A 347 -4.00 -11.40 0.33
C ALA A 347 -2.63 -11.90 -0.10
N PHE A 348 -1.74 -12.17 0.87
CA PHE A 348 -0.38 -12.69 0.67
C PHE A 348 -0.20 -14.01 1.42
N TRP A 349 0.27 -15.05 0.72
CA TRP A 349 0.48 -16.36 1.34
C TRP A 349 1.51 -17.20 0.59
N TYR A 350 2.00 -18.23 1.26
CA TYR A 350 2.79 -19.29 0.67
C TYR A 350 1.99 -20.58 0.69
N GLN A 351 2.02 -21.37 -0.39
CA GLN A 351 1.40 -22.67 -0.41
C GLN A 351 2.03 -23.66 -1.38
N THR A 352 1.70 -24.96 -1.17
CA THR A 352 1.94 -26.07 -2.07
C THR A 352 0.69 -26.98 -2.12
N PRO A 353 0.29 -27.53 -3.31
CA PRO A 353 0.84 -27.18 -4.61
C PRO A 353 0.64 -25.69 -4.95
N THR A 354 1.41 -25.18 -5.90
CA THR A 354 1.15 -23.82 -6.42
C THR A 354 -0.20 -23.79 -7.10
N ILE A 355 -0.88 -22.64 -6.97
CA ILE A 355 -2.14 -22.37 -7.69
C ILE A 355 -1.97 -21.19 -8.62
N THR A 356 -2.84 -21.12 -9.59
CA THR A 356 -2.97 -20.03 -10.55
C THR A 356 -4.39 -19.50 -10.56
N PHE A 357 -4.58 -18.29 -11.07
CA PHE A 357 -5.89 -17.67 -11.12
C PHE A 357 -6.50 -17.80 -12.52
N ASP A 358 -7.68 -18.42 -12.57
CA ASP A 358 -8.38 -18.63 -13.84
C ASP A 358 -9.04 -17.36 -14.37
N GLU A 359 -9.58 -16.56 -13.46
CA GLU A 359 -10.22 -15.30 -13.79
C GLU A 359 -9.29 -14.13 -13.51
N PRO A 360 -9.18 -13.16 -14.44
CA PRO A 360 -8.40 -11.95 -14.22
C PRO A 360 -9.05 -11.08 -13.13
N ILE A 361 -8.26 -10.18 -12.56
CA ILE A 361 -8.81 -9.14 -11.69
C ILE A 361 -9.77 -8.23 -12.49
N PRO A 362 -10.73 -7.56 -11.84
CA PRO A 362 -11.63 -6.62 -12.52
C PRO A 362 -10.85 -5.59 -13.34
N PRO A 363 -11.37 -5.15 -14.51
CA PRO A 363 -10.69 -4.20 -15.37
C PRO A 363 -10.52 -2.82 -14.71
N ARG A 364 -9.59 -2.01 -15.22
CA ARG A 364 -9.17 -0.73 -14.64
C ARG A 364 -10.33 0.18 -14.21
N GLU A 365 -11.31 0.37 -15.09
CA GLU A 365 -12.46 1.25 -14.87
C GLU A 365 -13.39 0.80 -13.73
N LYS A 366 -13.27 -0.46 -13.31
CA LYS A 366 -13.98 -1.01 -12.14
C LYS A 366 -13.16 -0.98 -10.85
N ARG A 367 -11.87 -0.64 -10.95
CA ARG A 367 -10.97 -0.56 -9.78
C ARG A 367 -10.77 0.86 -9.28
N ILE A 368 -11.21 1.86 -10.05
CA ILE A 368 -11.02 3.29 -9.76
C ILE A 368 -12.40 3.92 -9.60
N ALA A 369 -12.56 4.74 -8.56
CA ALA A 369 -13.79 5.52 -8.39
C ALA A 369 -13.99 6.49 -9.56
N PRO A 370 -15.23 6.91 -9.86
CA PRO A 370 -15.55 7.70 -11.06
C PRO A 370 -15.11 9.16 -10.96
N TYR A 371 -13.81 9.37 -10.73
CA TYR A 371 -13.22 10.69 -10.74
C TYR A 371 -13.27 11.30 -12.15
N LYS A 372 -13.72 12.54 -12.24
CA LYS A 372 -13.44 13.39 -13.39
C LYS A 372 -12.08 14.05 -13.18
N VAL A 373 -11.13 13.74 -14.06
CA VAL A 373 -9.78 14.29 -14.02
C VAL A 373 -9.68 15.43 -15.03
N PHE A 374 -9.15 16.56 -14.60
CA PHE A 374 -8.81 17.68 -15.47
C PHE A 374 -7.30 17.85 -15.46
N SER A 375 -6.68 17.74 -16.61
CA SER A 375 -5.29 18.12 -16.80
C SER A 375 -5.18 19.65 -16.86
N VAL A 376 -3.98 20.17 -16.70
CA VAL A 376 -3.74 21.62 -16.85
C VAL A 376 -4.16 22.13 -18.23
N ALA A 377 -4.11 21.27 -19.26
CA ALA A 377 -4.53 21.62 -20.62
C ALA A 377 -6.05 21.82 -20.76
N ASP A 378 -6.85 21.15 -19.89
CA ASP A 378 -8.32 21.20 -19.90
C ASP A 378 -8.88 22.39 -19.10
N LEU A 379 -8.01 23.16 -18.42
CA LEU A 379 -8.39 24.19 -17.47
C LEU A 379 -8.08 25.59 -18.00
N ASP A 380 -9.00 26.54 -17.77
CA ASP A 380 -8.73 27.94 -17.94
C ASP A 380 -8.03 28.51 -16.71
N ILE A 381 -6.72 28.76 -16.84
CA ILE A 381 -5.87 29.14 -15.72
C ILE A 381 -5.30 30.53 -15.94
N ARG A 382 -5.51 31.40 -14.97
CA ARG A 382 -5.01 32.78 -14.90
C ARG A 382 -4.13 32.97 -13.68
N ALA A 383 -3.14 33.84 -13.78
CA ALA A 383 -2.28 34.20 -12.65
C ALA A 383 -2.09 35.73 -12.57
N THR A 384 -1.93 36.22 -11.35
CA THR A 384 -1.65 37.64 -11.10
C THR A 384 -0.46 37.75 -10.12
N PRO A 385 0.71 38.29 -10.59
CA PRO A 385 1.01 38.69 -11.97
C PRO A 385 1.06 37.46 -12.90
N GLU A 386 0.84 37.66 -14.19
CA GLU A 386 0.96 36.58 -15.19
C GLU A 386 2.41 36.14 -15.39
N ALA A 387 3.35 37.06 -15.17
CA ALA A 387 4.77 36.77 -15.27
C ALA A 387 5.20 35.63 -14.35
N GLY A 388 5.93 34.66 -14.89
CA GLY A 388 6.39 33.45 -14.17
C GLY A 388 5.43 32.26 -14.26
N LEU A 389 4.30 32.39 -14.95
CA LEU A 389 3.38 31.29 -15.24
C LEU A 389 3.88 30.48 -16.44
N MET A 390 4.11 29.19 -16.24
CA MET A 390 4.48 28.23 -17.29
C MET A 390 3.50 27.05 -17.25
N LYS A 391 2.92 26.74 -18.42
CA LYS A 391 2.02 25.60 -18.61
C LYS A 391 2.70 24.58 -19.51
N ALA A 392 2.68 23.32 -19.11
CA ALA A 392 3.13 22.18 -19.90
C ALA A 392 2.06 21.06 -19.81
N PRO A 393 2.05 20.07 -20.71
CA PRO A 393 1.10 18.97 -20.62
C PRO A 393 1.13 18.25 -19.27
N GLU A 394 2.29 18.18 -18.64
CA GLU A 394 2.51 17.47 -17.37
C GLU A 394 2.09 18.28 -16.15
N GLY A 395 1.80 19.60 -16.31
CA GLY A 395 1.39 20.43 -15.21
C GLY A 395 1.71 21.92 -15.38
N LEU A 396 1.35 22.67 -14.36
CA LEU A 396 1.59 24.09 -14.23
C LEU A 396 2.72 24.34 -13.23
N THR A 397 3.63 25.25 -13.57
CA THR A 397 4.60 25.84 -12.64
C THR A 397 4.45 27.35 -12.64
N TYR A 398 4.42 27.95 -11.46
CA TYR A 398 4.28 29.38 -11.30
C TYR A 398 5.31 29.94 -10.31
N MET A 399 6.12 30.90 -10.77
CA MET A 399 7.17 31.56 -10.01
C MET A 399 6.99 33.09 -10.06
N PRO A 400 6.04 33.65 -9.28
CA PRO A 400 5.58 35.03 -9.42
C PRO A 400 6.60 36.10 -9.00
N GLY A 401 7.64 35.76 -8.27
CA GLY A 401 8.64 36.70 -7.75
C GLY A 401 8.13 37.64 -6.62
N LYS A 402 6.90 37.45 -6.15
CA LYS A 402 6.29 38.23 -5.06
C LYS A 402 5.36 37.38 -4.19
N PRO A 403 5.15 37.75 -2.89
CA PRO A 403 4.45 36.92 -1.92
C PRO A 403 2.91 36.88 -2.08
N ASP A 404 2.30 37.91 -2.67
CA ASP A 404 0.85 38.15 -2.77
C ASP A 404 0.27 37.73 -4.12
N ALA A 405 0.89 36.75 -4.77
CA ALA A 405 0.46 36.26 -6.07
C ALA A 405 -0.82 35.42 -5.98
N GLN A 406 -1.59 35.37 -7.08
CA GLN A 406 -2.81 34.57 -7.17
C GLN A 406 -2.79 33.67 -8.41
N VAL A 407 -3.37 32.50 -8.28
CA VAL A 407 -3.65 31.56 -9.38
C VAL A 407 -5.14 31.22 -9.31
N GLU A 408 -5.84 31.40 -10.40
CA GLU A 408 -7.25 31.05 -10.58
C GLU A 408 -7.36 29.93 -11.61
N VAL A 409 -8.11 28.89 -11.27
CA VAL A 409 -8.33 27.69 -12.06
C VAL A 409 -9.82 27.53 -12.25
N ASP A 410 -10.31 27.83 -13.45
CA ASP A 410 -11.72 27.66 -13.79
C ASP A 410 -11.98 26.26 -14.33
N PHE A 411 -13.04 25.65 -13.84
CA PHE A 411 -13.53 24.33 -14.26
C PHE A 411 -15.05 24.32 -14.35
N SER A 412 -15.63 23.27 -14.94
CA SER A 412 -17.09 23.15 -15.05
C SER A 412 -17.56 21.77 -14.63
N VAL A 413 -18.67 21.72 -13.91
CA VAL A 413 -19.40 20.49 -13.61
C VAL A 413 -20.69 20.41 -14.43
N GLU A 414 -20.99 19.21 -14.93
CA GLU A 414 -22.15 18.98 -15.81
C GLU A 414 -23.44 18.78 -15.03
N LYS A 415 -23.33 18.26 -13.83
CA LYS A 415 -24.46 17.89 -12.96
C LYS A 415 -24.28 18.52 -11.60
N GLN A 416 -25.36 19.02 -11.04
CA GLN A 416 -25.42 19.37 -9.63
C GLN A 416 -25.15 18.12 -8.77
N GLY A 417 -24.52 18.29 -7.62
CA GLY A 417 -24.31 17.21 -6.65
C GLY A 417 -23.28 17.55 -5.60
N ARG A 418 -23.01 16.56 -4.74
CA ARG A 418 -21.95 16.65 -3.74
C ARG A 418 -20.65 16.09 -4.31
N TYR A 419 -19.65 16.94 -4.35
CA TYR A 419 -18.34 16.62 -4.93
C TYR A 419 -17.26 16.61 -3.86
N GLN A 420 -16.42 15.58 -3.85
CA GLN A 420 -15.11 15.69 -3.27
C GLN A 420 -14.21 16.39 -4.29
N VAL A 421 -13.63 17.53 -3.87
CA VAL A 421 -12.71 18.31 -4.69
C VAL A 421 -11.30 18.01 -4.24
N SER A 422 -10.44 17.58 -5.15
CA SER A 422 -9.04 17.25 -4.84
C SER A 422 -8.12 17.73 -5.96
N ALA A 423 -6.84 17.92 -5.64
CA ALA A 423 -5.84 18.25 -6.66
C ALA A 423 -4.50 17.58 -6.35
N PHE A 424 -3.71 17.30 -7.39
CA PHE A 424 -2.27 17.10 -7.25
C PHE A 424 -1.58 18.46 -7.32
N VAL A 425 -1.16 18.96 -6.16
CA VAL A 425 -0.44 20.22 -6.00
C VAL A 425 1.06 19.94 -5.92
N TYR A 426 1.84 20.67 -6.71
CA TYR A 426 3.27 20.41 -6.81
C TYR A 426 4.03 21.07 -5.66
N HIS A 427 4.68 20.28 -4.86
CA HIS A 427 5.54 20.71 -3.76
C HIS A 427 7.00 20.74 -4.22
N SER A 428 7.75 21.77 -3.82
CA SER A 428 9.17 21.92 -4.20
C SER A 428 9.95 22.72 -3.17
N VAL A 429 11.26 22.76 -3.34
CA VAL A 429 12.16 23.59 -2.50
C VAL A 429 11.86 25.10 -2.59
N PHE A 430 11.15 25.54 -3.65
CA PHE A 430 10.71 26.91 -3.87
C PHE A 430 9.21 27.11 -3.56
N GLY A 431 8.53 26.05 -3.10
CA GLY A 431 7.13 26.08 -2.70
C GLY A 431 6.88 27.09 -1.60
N SER A 432 5.73 27.73 -1.64
CA SER A 432 5.34 28.82 -0.75
C SER A 432 4.07 28.47 0.01
N LEU A 433 3.59 29.42 0.83
CA LEU A 433 2.32 29.32 1.52
C LEU A 433 1.20 29.85 0.61
N TYR A 434 0.14 29.05 0.44
CA TYR A 434 -1.03 29.41 -0.36
C TYR A 434 -2.32 29.06 0.36
N GLN A 435 -3.26 30.04 0.40
CA GLN A 435 -4.63 29.79 0.87
C GLN A 435 -5.52 29.45 -0.32
N PRO A 436 -6.12 28.24 -0.36
CA PRO A 436 -7.09 27.90 -1.41
C PRO A 436 -8.49 28.46 -1.11
N PHE A 437 -9.26 28.75 -2.19
CA PHE A 437 -10.65 29.19 -2.16
C PHE A 437 -11.43 28.49 -3.26
N LEU A 438 -12.67 28.12 -2.99
CA LEU A 438 -13.63 27.66 -3.99
C LEU A 438 -14.79 28.67 -4.07
N ASP A 439 -15.02 29.24 -5.25
CA ASP A 439 -16.06 30.26 -5.49
C ASP A 439 -16.04 31.43 -4.46
N GLY A 440 -14.83 31.83 -4.07
CA GLY A 440 -14.60 32.90 -3.09
C GLY A 440 -14.65 32.43 -1.61
N THR A 441 -15.06 31.20 -1.32
CA THR A 441 -15.07 30.66 0.04
C THR A 441 -13.71 30.04 0.36
N PRO A 442 -13.05 30.39 1.48
CA PRO A 442 -11.77 29.79 1.85
C PRO A 442 -11.91 28.29 2.17
N LEU A 443 -10.97 27.48 1.69
CA LEU A 443 -10.93 26.05 1.90
C LEU A 443 -9.88 25.70 2.96
N GLY A 444 -10.34 25.13 4.07
CA GLY A 444 -9.49 24.61 5.11
C GLY A 444 -8.39 25.56 5.58
N LYS A 445 -7.20 25.01 5.78
CA LYS A 445 -6.00 25.73 6.19
C LYS A 445 -5.13 26.10 5.00
N GLU A 446 -4.23 27.06 5.25
CA GLU A 446 -3.13 27.38 4.35
C GLU A 446 -2.28 26.14 4.01
N LEU A 447 -1.93 26.00 2.74
CA LEU A 447 -1.05 24.95 2.23
C LEU A 447 0.40 25.41 2.30
N ASP A 448 1.26 24.62 2.90
CA ASP A 448 2.70 24.81 2.83
C ASP A 448 3.29 23.88 1.75
N LEU A 449 3.64 24.45 0.61
CA LEU A 449 4.11 23.71 -0.57
C LEU A 449 5.63 23.48 -0.57
N CYS A 450 6.33 23.81 0.52
CA CYS A 450 7.78 23.66 0.61
C CYS A 450 8.17 22.29 1.16
N ILE A 451 8.92 21.53 0.36
CA ILE A 451 9.57 20.27 0.75
C ILE A 451 11.02 20.25 0.25
N ALA A 452 11.85 19.39 0.84
CA ALA A 452 13.22 19.13 0.36
C ALA A 452 13.23 18.14 -0.84
N GLY A 453 12.45 18.45 -1.87
CA GLY A 453 12.23 17.61 -3.05
C GLY A 453 11.43 18.36 -4.10
N ALA A 454 10.85 17.61 -5.02
CA ALA A 454 9.98 18.12 -6.08
C ALA A 454 8.96 17.03 -6.43
N ASP A 455 7.74 17.13 -5.88
CA ASP A 455 6.74 16.08 -5.96
C ASP A 455 5.31 16.62 -6.06
N PRO A 456 4.43 16.02 -6.90
CA PRO A 456 3.00 16.22 -6.81
C PRO A 456 2.44 15.51 -5.56
N VAL A 457 1.68 16.23 -4.77
CA VAL A 457 1.04 15.72 -3.55
C VAL A 457 -0.47 15.83 -3.70
N TRP A 458 -1.19 14.75 -3.41
CA TRP A 458 -2.64 14.77 -3.35
C TRP A 458 -3.11 15.65 -2.19
N VAL A 459 -3.95 16.64 -2.51
CA VAL A 459 -4.62 17.49 -1.53
C VAL A 459 -6.13 17.31 -1.70
N ASN A 460 -6.81 16.92 -0.64
CA ASN A 460 -8.26 16.86 -0.56
C ASN A 460 -8.79 18.19 0.02
N PHE A 461 -9.66 18.86 -0.72
CA PHE A 461 -10.29 20.13 -0.34
C PHE A 461 -11.69 19.94 0.24
N ASP A 462 -12.00 18.72 0.73
CA ASP A 462 -13.30 18.39 1.32
C ASP A 462 -14.47 18.26 0.33
N LEU A 463 -15.68 18.17 0.90
CA LEU A 463 -16.95 17.98 0.21
C LEU A 463 -17.66 19.31 -0.02
N HIS A 464 -18.11 19.52 -1.25
CA HIS A 464 -18.82 20.72 -1.66
C HIS A 464 -20.07 20.37 -2.47
N ASP A 465 -21.18 21.03 -2.16
CA ASP A 465 -22.38 20.97 -2.98
C ASP A 465 -22.19 21.97 -4.13
N LEU A 466 -22.00 21.46 -5.36
CA LEU A 466 -21.76 22.26 -6.56
C LEU A 466 -22.99 22.22 -7.47
N GLU A 467 -23.42 23.41 -7.94
CA GLU A 467 -24.43 23.54 -8.99
C GLU A 467 -23.82 23.20 -10.35
N ALA A 468 -24.64 22.79 -11.33
CA ALA A 468 -24.14 22.62 -12.69
C ALA A 468 -23.67 23.96 -13.26
N GLY A 469 -22.49 24.03 -13.84
CA GLY A 469 -21.91 25.24 -14.38
C GLY A 469 -20.44 25.42 -14.07
N LYS A 470 -20.00 26.67 -14.16
CA LYS A 470 -18.61 27.09 -13.99
C LYS A 470 -18.31 27.39 -12.52
N HIS A 471 -17.17 26.91 -12.06
CA HIS A 471 -16.60 27.15 -10.73
C HIS A 471 -15.16 27.61 -10.82
N THR A 472 -14.66 28.26 -9.78
CA THR A 472 -13.28 28.77 -9.72
C THR A 472 -12.59 28.28 -8.45
N LEU A 473 -11.52 27.52 -8.61
CA LEU A 473 -10.57 27.19 -7.55
C LEU A 473 -9.43 28.23 -7.61
N ARG A 474 -9.28 29.04 -6.55
CA ARG A 474 -8.28 30.10 -6.48
C ARG A 474 -7.29 29.84 -5.36
N PHE A 475 -6.01 30.12 -5.62
CA PHE A 475 -4.91 30.02 -4.66
C PHE A 475 -4.30 31.41 -4.46
N GLU A 476 -4.29 31.91 -3.23
CA GLU A 476 -3.70 33.19 -2.86
C GLU A 476 -2.39 32.97 -2.09
N GLY A 477 -1.29 33.57 -2.55
CA GLY A 477 -0.01 33.56 -1.88
C GLY A 477 -0.07 34.24 -0.51
N ARG A 478 0.57 33.63 0.49
CA ARG A 478 0.67 34.10 1.88
C ARG A 478 2.10 34.37 2.32
N GLY A 479 3.04 34.30 1.39
CA GLY A 479 4.46 34.51 1.66
C GLY A 479 5.31 33.26 1.53
N ALA A 480 6.60 33.41 1.74
CA ALA A 480 7.55 32.30 1.69
C ALA A 480 7.31 31.31 2.84
N SER A 481 7.46 30.02 2.58
CA SER A 481 7.41 28.99 3.61
C SER A 481 8.58 29.16 4.60
N PRO A 482 8.34 28.99 5.92
CA PRO A 482 9.40 28.99 6.94
C PRO A 482 10.37 27.79 6.80
N LYS A 483 10.02 26.78 6.00
CA LYS A 483 10.88 25.63 5.69
C LYS A 483 11.92 25.93 4.60
N GLN A 484 11.79 27.04 3.89
CA GLN A 484 12.79 27.42 2.88
C GLN A 484 14.13 27.75 3.54
N ARG A 485 15.22 27.47 2.81
CA ARG A 485 16.58 27.74 3.34
C ARG A 485 16.83 29.23 3.43
N SER A 486 17.25 29.73 4.58
CA SER A 486 17.53 31.14 4.84
C SER A 486 18.65 31.75 3.95
N MET A 487 19.51 30.90 3.39
CA MET A 487 20.60 31.31 2.48
C MET A 487 20.16 31.50 1.03
N ALA A 488 18.94 31.06 0.69
CA ALA A 488 18.38 31.24 -0.66
C ALA A 488 17.45 32.48 -0.68
N PRO A 489 17.32 33.16 -1.83
CA PRO A 489 16.23 34.14 -1.99
C PRO A 489 14.88 33.49 -1.72
N PRO A 490 13.92 34.20 -1.09
CA PRO A 490 12.58 33.66 -0.85
C PRO A 490 11.93 33.22 -2.16
N GLY A 491 11.48 31.96 -2.21
CA GLY A 491 10.66 31.46 -3.32
C GLY A 491 9.17 31.67 -3.02
N TYR A 492 8.39 31.88 -4.05
CA TYR A 492 6.92 32.03 -3.96
C TYR A 492 6.22 31.07 -4.92
N GLY A 493 6.87 29.90 -5.13
CA GLY A 493 6.46 28.91 -6.11
C GLY A 493 5.14 28.24 -5.79
N PHE A 494 4.38 27.98 -6.85
CA PHE A 494 3.16 27.17 -6.87
C PHE A 494 3.22 26.22 -8.07
N GLY A 495 2.58 25.06 -7.96
CA GLY A 495 2.41 24.16 -9.10
C GLY A 495 1.17 23.29 -8.95
N LEU A 496 0.61 22.89 -10.09
CA LEU A 496 -0.60 22.08 -10.20
C LEU A 496 -0.43 21.09 -11.35
N ASN A 497 -0.74 19.82 -11.13
CA ASN A 497 -0.76 18.80 -12.17
C ASN A 497 -2.18 18.45 -12.62
N TYR A 498 -3.07 18.16 -11.66
CA TYR A 498 -4.44 17.75 -11.93
C TYR A 498 -5.41 18.36 -10.91
N LEU A 499 -6.62 18.67 -11.38
CA LEU A 499 -7.80 18.84 -10.55
C LEU A 499 -8.66 17.59 -10.72
N LEU A 500 -9.16 17.03 -9.61
CA LEU A 500 -9.96 15.82 -9.59
C LEU A 500 -11.27 16.07 -8.85
N LEU A 501 -12.36 15.68 -9.47
CA LEU A 501 -13.70 15.79 -8.91
C LEU A 501 -14.32 14.41 -8.81
N LEU A 502 -14.75 14.01 -7.62
CA LEU A 502 -15.55 12.81 -7.40
C LEU A 502 -16.96 13.23 -7.01
N ARG A 503 -17.92 13.05 -7.93
CA ARG A 503 -19.33 13.25 -7.63
C ARG A 503 -19.82 12.02 -6.85
N LEU A 504 -20.25 12.23 -5.60
CA LEU A 504 -20.57 11.12 -4.71
C LEU A 504 -21.81 10.34 -5.15
N GLU A 505 -22.77 10.99 -5.80
CA GLU A 505 -23.97 10.34 -6.34
C GLU A 505 -23.66 9.36 -7.49
N ASP A 506 -22.47 9.43 -8.08
CA ASP A 506 -22.01 8.51 -9.10
C ASP A 506 -21.33 7.26 -8.48
N MET A 507 -21.07 7.26 -7.15
CA MET A 507 -20.63 6.08 -6.42
C MET A 507 -21.82 5.21 -6.02
N GLN A 508 -21.83 3.96 -6.46
CA GLN A 508 -22.84 3.00 -6.03
C GLN A 508 -22.79 2.80 -4.51
N GLY A 509 -23.93 2.80 -3.87
CA GLY A 509 -24.04 2.68 -2.41
C GLY A 509 -23.99 4.01 -1.65
N TYR A 510 -23.67 5.14 -2.31
CA TYR A 510 -23.60 6.44 -1.64
C TYR A 510 -24.88 6.74 -0.87
N ARG A 511 -24.73 6.94 0.46
CA ARG A 511 -25.83 7.21 1.42
C ARG A 511 -26.98 6.20 1.39
N GLN A 512 -26.72 4.96 0.98
CA GLN A 512 -27.77 3.92 0.90
C GLN A 512 -28.37 3.62 2.27
N VAL A 513 -27.52 3.38 3.29
CA VAL A 513 -27.98 3.07 4.65
C VAL A 513 -28.69 4.29 5.26
N LEU A 514 -28.15 5.49 5.05
CA LEU A 514 -28.79 6.73 5.51
C LEU A 514 -30.21 6.83 4.95
N ARG A 515 -30.40 6.68 3.63
CA ARG A 515 -31.73 6.75 2.99
C ARG A 515 -32.67 5.68 3.50
N GLU A 516 -32.21 4.44 3.66
CA GLU A 516 -33.02 3.33 4.20
C GLU A 516 -33.50 3.60 5.63
N LYS A 517 -32.72 4.30 6.46
CA LYS A 517 -33.05 4.56 7.86
C LYS A 517 -33.86 5.84 8.07
N THR A 518 -33.73 6.82 7.17
CA THR A 518 -34.41 8.11 7.32
C THR A 518 -35.61 8.27 6.36
N GLY A 519 -35.73 7.42 5.35
CA GLY A 519 -36.77 7.52 4.31
C GLY A 519 -36.57 8.70 3.36
N SER A 520 -35.35 9.26 3.31
CA SER A 520 -35.00 10.47 2.52
C SER A 520 -34.21 10.13 1.27
#